data_863d8e4cb481f9a6c1b6c3875533027c
#
_entry.id   863d8e4cb481f9a6c1b6c3875533027c
#
_cell.length_a   1.000
_cell.length_b   1.000
_cell.length_c   1.000
_cell.angle_alpha   90.00
_cell.angle_beta   90.00
_cell.angle_gamma   90.00
#
_symmetry.space_group_name_H-M   'P 1'
#
loop_
_entity.id
_entity.type
_entity.pdbx_description
1 polymer ?
#
loop_
_entity_poly.entity_id
_entity_poly.type
_entity_poly.pdbx_seq_one_letter_code
_entity_poly.pdbx_strand_id
1 'polypeptide(L)'
;VIESTGSGGGHKLFCAGVGVEHPDITNSSRAQKDKEFALCQEGGVNDIVEVRVGNDGIAFAYSADYEWKNSNGESMADGIDLSKEEIWQAMAKDNSNAPETWFDIDKRLPKVEISIMAPPPSSGTRDAFDSLVMKKGCVKEMLVADGDCKAYREDGHVIEGGENDELYVEHISKEQGAFGIFGYSFLSNNEDKIAASKINGVEISMEGIQDYSYPIARPLFFYIKKAHVGVIPGLMDYVNEFVSEEATEDYLLDAGLVQLSPADRAKVLDDIANLKNYK
;
A
#
# COMPACT_ATOMS: atom_id res chain seq x y z
N VAL A 1 -16.88 10.02 15.77
CA VAL A 1 -16.42 8.65 16.09
C VAL A 1 -15.61 8.17 14.89
N ILE A 2 -14.43 7.61 15.12
CA ILE A 2 -13.59 7.02 14.07
C ILE A 2 -13.64 5.49 14.26
N GLU A 3 -13.94 4.76 13.19
CA GLU A 3 -13.96 3.30 13.18
C GLU A 3 -12.98 2.78 12.13
N SER A 4 -12.13 1.82 12.51
CA SER A 4 -11.17 1.19 11.61
C SER A 4 -11.69 -0.19 11.18
N THR A 5 -12.16 -0.30 9.93
CA THR A 5 -12.82 -1.50 9.40
C THR A 5 -12.26 -1.96 8.04
N GLY A 6 -11.22 -1.27 7.55
CA GLY A 6 -10.74 -1.39 6.19
C GLY A 6 -11.74 -0.88 5.14
N SER A 7 -11.29 -0.66 3.89
CA SER A 7 -12.09 -0.01 2.83
C SER A 7 -13.47 -0.65 2.61
N GLY A 8 -13.55 -1.98 2.62
CA GLY A 8 -14.83 -2.67 2.39
C GLY A 8 -15.83 -2.50 3.53
N GLY A 9 -15.35 -2.56 4.78
CA GLY A 9 -16.15 -2.31 5.98
C GLY A 9 -16.63 -0.87 6.04
N GLY A 10 -15.71 0.09 5.78
CA GLY A 10 -16.03 1.52 5.73
C GLY A 10 -17.11 1.84 4.71
N HIS A 11 -17.00 1.33 3.47
CA HIS A 11 -18.05 1.51 2.46
C HIS A 11 -19.39 0.91 2.90
N LYS A 12 -19.39 -0.26 3.56
CA LYS A 12 -20.63 -0.88 4.06
C LYS A 12 -21.32 0.00 5.10
N LEU A 13 -20.58 0.56 6.05
CA LEU A 13 -21.12 1.47 7.07
C LEU A 13 -21.60 2.80 6.46
N PHE A 14 -20.79 3.37 5.57
CA PHE A 14 -21.12 4.61 4.87
C PHE A 14 -22.39 4.48 4.03
N CYS A 15 -22.58 3.36 3.34
CA CYS A 15 -23.73 3.10 2.47
C CYS A 15 -25.00 2.64 3.21
N ALA A 16 -24.95 2.47 4.54
CA ALA A 16 -26.10 1.93 5.30
C ALA A 16 -27.30 2.90 5.40
N GLY A 17 -27.11 4.20 5.15
CA GLY A 17 -28.19 5.17 5.17
C GLY A 17 -27.71 6.63 5.02
N VAL A 18 -28.65 7.55 4.83
CA VAL A 18 -28.39 9.00 4.68
C VAL A 18 -28.58 9.78 5.98
N GLY A 19 -29.02 9.15 7.07
CA GLY A 19 -29.19 9.81 8.35
C GLY A 19 -27.84 10.17 8.99
N VAL A 20 -27.87 11.17 9.89
CA VAL A 20 -26.66 11.65 10.59
C VAL A 20 -26.10 10.64 11.62
N GLU A 21 -26.79 9.55 11.85
CA GLU A 21 -26.31 8.39 12.62
C GLU A 21 -25.36 7.50 11.83
N HIS A 22 -25.25 7.69 10.51
CA HIS A 22 -24.34 6.98 9.64
C HIS A 22 -23.10 7.84 9.31
N PRO A 23 -21.95 7.24 8.98
CA PRO A 23 -20.72 7.99 8.69
C PRO A 23 -20.89 9.06 7.61
N ASP A 24 -20.31 10.23 7.85
CA ASP A 24 -20.28 11.36 6.93
C ASP A 24 -19.27 11.16 5.81
N ILE A 25 -18.14 10.54 6.19
CA ILE A 25 -16.98 10.25 5.33
C ILE A 25 -16.59 8.78 5.50
N THR A 26 -16.11 8.16 4.42
CA THR A 26 -15.41 6.88 4.48
C THR A 26 -14.10 6.94 3.73
N ASN A 27 -13.00 6.53 4.40
CA ASN A 27 -11.69 6.43 3.79
C ASN A 27 -11.54 5.12 3.04
N SER A 28 -10.80 5.13 1.94
CA SER A 28 -10.59 3.95 1.12
C SER A 28 -9.19 3.96 0.48
N SER A 29 -8.49 2.86 0.59
CA SER A 29 -7.19 2.63 -0.05
C SER A 29 -7.31 2.15 -1.51
N ARG A 30 -8.47 2.30 -2.12
CA ARG A 30 -8.80 2.00 -3.51
C ARG A 30 -10.11 2.68 -3.93
N ALA A 31 -10.34 2.79 -5.23
CA ALA A 31 -11.63 3.25 -5.72
C ALA A 31 -12.80 2.36 -5.24
N GLN A 32 -13.93 2.97 -4.99
CA GLN A 32 -15.18 2.29 -4.64
C GLN A 32 -15.60 1.34 -5.78
N LYS A 33 -15.90 0.09 -5.43
CA LYS A 33 -16.36 -0.92 -6.40
C LYS A 33 -17.82 -0.68 -6.81
N ASP A 34 -18.21 -1.11 -8.02
CA ASP A 34 -19.58 -0.95 -8.50
C ASP A 34 -20.62 -1.58 -7.58
N LYS A 35 -20.31 -2.76 -6.99
CA LYS A 35 -21.19 -3.40 -6.01
C LYS A 35 -21.32 -2.62 -4.70
N GLU A 36 -20.30 -1.86 -4.30
CA GLU A 36 -20.35 -1.00 -3.12
C GLU A 36 -21.15 0.26 -3.41
N PHE A 37 -21.03 0.80 -4.63
CA PHE A 37 -21.89 1.89 -5.07
C PHE A 37 -23.36 1.48 -5.15
N ALA A 38 -23.66 0.29 -5.70
CA ALA A 38 -25.01 -0.27 -5.72
C ALA A 38 -25.60 -0.41 -4.29
N LEU A 39 -24.76 -0.86 -3.32
CA LEU A 39 -25.16 -0.91 -1.91
C LEU A 39 -25.50 0.48 -1.36
N CYS A 40 -24.75 1.53 -1.75
CA CYS A 40 -25.06 2.90 -1.38
C CYS A 40 -26.43 3.34 -1.93
N GLN A 41 -26.73 3.02 -3.19
CA GLN A 41 -28.02 3.35 -3.79
C GLN A 41 -29.17 2.64 -3.08
N GLU A 42 -29.02 1.36 -2.71
CA GLU A 42 -29.99 0.60 -1.91
C GLU A 42 -30.23 1.25 -0.54
N GLY A 43 -29.18 1.79 0.09
CA GLY A 43 -29.27 2.55 1.34
C GLY A 43 -29.75 4.00 1.19
N GLY A 44 -30.10 4.43 -0.03
CA GLY A 44 -30.53 5.80 -0.35
C GLY A 44 -29.40 6.82 -0.46
N VAL A 45 -28.12 6.38 -0.37
CA VAL A 45 -26.94 7.24 -0.51
C VAL A 45 -26.58 7.35 -1.99
N ASN A 46 -27.28 8.24 -2.72
CA ASN A 46 -27.15 8.37 -4.16
C ASN A 46 -26.12 9.43 -4.59
N ASP A 47 -25.97 10.49 -3.78
CA ASP A 47 -25.12 11.62 -4.07
C ASP A 47 -23.84 11.55 -3.21
N ILE A 48 -22.75 11.18 -3.86
CA ILE A 48 -21.43 10.94 -3.25
C ILE A 48 -20.39 11.77 -3.97
N VAL A 49 -19.53 12.47 -3.23
CA VAL A 49 -18.31 13.09 -3.77
C VAL A 49 -17.13 12.18 -3.49
N GLU A 50 -16.39 11.82 -4.53
CA GLU A 50 -15.11 11.10 -4.41
C GLU A 50 -13.99 12.13 -4.32
N VAL A 51 -13.14 12.00 -3.33
CA VAL A 51 -11.95 12.81 -3.15
C VAL A 51 -10.73 11.91 -3.16
N ARG A 52 -9.91 12.00 -4.20
CA ARG A 52 -8.60 11.39 -4.23
C ARG A 52 -7.64 12.28 -3.46
N VAL A 53 -7.06 11.80 -2.37
CA VAL A 53 -6.24 12.62 -1.46
C VAL A 53 -4.76 12.54 -1.76
N GLY A 54 -4.32 11.46 -2.39
CA GLY A 54 -2.92 11.21 -2.70
C GLY A 54 -2.70 9.77 -3.14
N ASN A 55 -1.46 9.36 -3.06
CA ASN A 55 -1.04 8.02 -3.42
C ASN A 55 -0.25 7.40 -2.27
N ASP A 56 -0.16 6.08 -2.28
CA ASP A 56 0.66 5.28 -1.39
C ASP A 56 1.59 4.42 -2.25
N GLY A 57 2.87 4.38 -1.90
CA GLY A 57 3.88 3.55 -2.53
C GLY A 57 4.58 2.69 -1.49
N ILE A 58 4.74 1.40 -1.77
CA ILE A 58 5.34 0.45 -0.84
C ILE A 58 6.67 -0.02 -1.38
N ALA A 59 7.73 0.16 -0.58
CA ALA A 59 9.07 -0.31 -0.86
C ALA A 59 9.29 -1.72 -0.28
N PHE A 60 9.94 -2.57 -1.05
CA PHE A 60 10.55 -3.80 -0.58
C PHE A 60 12.05 -3.55 -0.54
N ALA A 61 12.58 -3.25 0.66
CA ALA A 61 13.89 -2.64 0.84
C ALA A 61 14.83 -3.52 1.66
N TYR A 62 16.12 -3.31 1.47
CA TYR A 62 17.24 -4.00 2.12
C TYR A 62 18.28 -2.98 2.60
N SER A 63 19.31 -3.42 3.33
CA SER A 63 20.40 -2.53 3.78
C SER A 63 21.13 -1.88 2.61
N ALA A 64 21.27 -0.54 2.61
CA ALA A 64 22.00 0.20 1.58
C ALA A 64 23.48 -0.22 1.48
N ASP A 65 24.07 -0.71 2.57
CA ASP A 65 25.45 -1.21 2.62
C ASP A 65 25.61 -2.63 2.04
N TYR A 66 24.50 -3.30 1.68
CA TYR A 66 24.55 -4.68 1.21
C TYR A 66 24.77 -4.76 -0.30
N GLU A 67 25.91 -5.35 -0.70
CA GLU A 67 26.24 -5.61 -2.11
C GLU A 67 25.64 -6.95 -2.57
N TRP A 68 24.60 -6.88 -3.37
CA TRP A 68 24.00 -8.07 -3.97
C TRP A 68 24.93 -8.73 -4.98
N LYS A 69 25.01 -10.08 -4.91
CA LYS A 69 25.75 -10.90 -5.88
C LYS A 69 24.81 -11.96 -6.44
N ASN A 70 24.84 -12.15 -7.75
CA ASN A 70 24.08 -13.22 -8.40
C ASN A 70 24.60 -14.62 -7.99
N SER A 71 23.94 -15.67 -8.47
CA SER A 71 24.31 -17.06 -8.15
C SER A 71 25.73 -17.47 -8.56
N ASN A 72 26.38 -16.72 -9.46
CA ASN A 72 27.75 -16.91 -9.91
C ASN A 72 28.76 -16.08 -9.09
N GLY A 73 28.30 -15.25 -8.15
CA GLY A 73 29.12 -14.36 -7.34
C GLY A 73 29.48 -13.03 -8.00
N GLU A 74 28.85 -12.67 -9.11
CA GLU A 74 29.04 -11.40 -9.81
C GLU A 74 28.18 -10.30 -9.15
N SER A 75 28.74 -9.10 -9.02
CA SER A 75 28.04 -7.95 -8.42
C SER A 75 26.78 -7.60 -9.23
N MET A 76 25.70 -7.34 -8.53
CA MET A 76 24.45 -6.79 -9.05
C MET A 76 24.43 -5.29 -8.75
N ALA A 77 25.26 -4.53 -9.48
CA ALA A 77 25.51 -3.11 -9.21
C ALA A 77 24.25 -2.24 -9.18
N ASP A 78 23.21 -2.63 -9.93
CA ASP A 78 21.92 -1.92 -9.98
C ASP A 78 20.91 -2.40 -8.90
N GLY A 79 21.41 -3.16 -7.90
CA GLY A 79 20.58 -3.79 -6.89
C GLY A 79 19.85 -5.04 -7.38
N ILE A 80 18.95 -5.56 -6.57
CA ILE A 80 18.14 -6.72 -6.90
C ILE A 80 16.82 -6.32 -7.55
N ASP A 81 16.41 -7.04 -8.60
CA ASP A 81 15.12 -6.90 -9.27
C ASP A 81 14.28 -8.15 -9.02
N LEU A 82 13.11 -7.97 -8.44
CA LEU A 82 12.19 -9.02 -8.07
C LEU A 82 10.82 -8.82 -8.73
N SER A 83 10.25 -9.89 -9.24
CA SER A 83 8.84 -9.89 -9.63
C SER A 83 7.92 -10.05 -8.42
N LYS A 84 6.65 -9.67 -8.55
CA LYS A 84 5.64 -9.92 -7.50
C LYS A 84 5.45 -11.40 -7.24
N GLU A 85 5.58 -12.23 -8.27
CA GLU A 85 5.51 -13.68 -8.21
C GLU A 85 6.66 -14.28 -7.40
N GLU A 86 7.88 -13.75 -7.55
CA GLU A 86 9.05 -14.18 -6.76
C GLU A 86 8.91 -13.78 -5.30
N ILE A 87 8.44 -12.56 -5.03
CA ILE A 87 8.18 -12.11 -3.66
C ILE A 87 7.07 -12.96 -3.02
N TRP A 88 6.00 -13.26 -3.76
CA TRP A 88 4.95 -14.16 -3.27
C TRP A 88 5.51 -15.54 -2.95
N GLN A 89 6.34 -16.11 -3.82
CA GLN A 89 6.97 -17.43 -3.57
C GLN A 89 7.83 -17.42 -2.30
N ALA A 90 8.54 -16.30 -2.04
CA ALA A 90 9.36 -16.14 -0.85
C ALA A 90 8.53 -16.08 0.44
N MET A 91 7.34 -15.47 0.39
CA MET A 91 6.57 -15.10 1.58
C MET A 91 5.36 -15.99 1.86
N ALA A 92 4.81 -16.67 0.84
CA ALA A 92 3.54 -17.35 0.98
C ALA A 92 3.63 -18.63 1.83
N LYS A 93 2.77 -18.72 2.86
CA LYS A 93 2.58 -19.91 3.69
C LYS A 93 2.13 -21.12 2.86
N ASP A 94 1.20 -20.86 1.96
CA ASP A 94 0.53 -21.89 1.18
C ASP A 94 1.21 -22.14 -0.19
N ASN A 95 2.52 -21.83 -0.29
CA ASN A 95 3.35 -22.18 -1.43
C ASN A 95 3.84 -23.63 -1.29
N SER A 96 3.51 -24.48 -2.25
CA SER A 96 3.89 -25.91 -2.24
C SER A 96 5.41 -26.15 -2.35
N ASN A 97 6.19 -25.16 -2.80
CA ASN A 97 7.64 -25.30 -2.98
C ASN A 97 8.45 -24.90 -1.75
N ALA A 98 7.91 -24.02 -0.88
CA ALA A 98 8.54 -23.52 0.36
C ALA A 98 10.06 -23.23 0.21
N PRO A 99 10.48 -22.26 -0.63
CA PRO A 99 11.89 -21.97 -0.88
C PRO A 99 12.59 -21.48 0.40
N GLU A 100 13.86 -21.86 0.60
CA GLU A 100 14.69 -21.40 1.73
C GLU A 100 15.57 -20.20 1.32
N THR A 101 16.02 -20.20 0.05
CA THR A 101 16.88 -19.16 -0.51
C THR A 101 16.24 -18.50 -1.73
N TRP A 102 16.66 -17.29 -2.06
CA TRP A 102 16.24 -16.62 -3.30
C TRP A 102 16.60 -17.45 -4.54
N PHE A 103 17.72 -18.17 -4.53
CA PHE A 103 18.14 -19.07 -5.61
C PHE A 103 17.17 -20.25 -5.84
N ASP A 104 16.42 -20.67 -4.84
CA ASP A 104 15.43 -21.74 -4.97
C ASP A 104 14.22 -21.29 -5.79
N ILE A 105 13.93 -19.98 -5.77
CA ILE A 105 12.86 -19.36 -6.55
C ILE A 105 13.30 -19.21 -8.01
N ASP A 106 14.45 -18.57 -8.24
CA ASP A 106 15.03 -18.39 -9.57
C ASP A 106 16.56 -18.48 -9.53
N LYS A 107 17.14 -19.26 -10.47
CA LYS A 107 18.60 -19.50 -10.53
C LYS A 107 19.43 -18.25 -10.85
N ARG A 108 18.83 -17.15 -11.31
CA ARG A 108 19.49 -15.85 -11.49
C ARG A 108 19.70 -15.11 -10.15
N LEU A 109 18.88 -15.43 -9.14
CA LEU A 109 18.89 -14.78 -7.84
C LEU A 109 20.04 -15.31 -6.94
N PRO A 110 20.40 -14.56 -5.91
CA PRO A 110 21.51 -14.93 -5.01
C PRO A 110 21.20 -16.17 -4.17
N LYS A 111 22.25 -16.86 -3.75
CA LYS A 111 22.19 -17.98 -2.80
C LYS A 111 22.18 -17.46 -1.36
N VAL A 112 21.25 -16.60 -1.06
CA VAL A 112 21.06 -15.97 0.25
C VAL A 112 19.74 -16.46 0.82
N GLU A 113 19.72 -16.74 2.10
CA GLU A 113 18.53 -17.17 2.83
C GLU A 113 17.44 -16.07 2.75
N ILE A 114 16.19 -16.50 2.61
CA ILE A 114 15.04 -15.58 2.63
C ILE A 114 14.83 -15.14 4.08
N SER A 115 14.90 -13.83 4.32
CA SER A 115 14.60 -13.21 5.62
C SER A 115 13.86 -11.90 5.35
N ILE A 116 12.63 -11.77 5.84
CA ILE A 116 11.76 -10.64 5.53
C ILE A 116 11.05 -10.17 6.80
N MET A 117 11.22 -8.88 7.12
CA MET A 117 10.43 -8.20 8.14
C MET A 117 9.16 -7.62 7.50
N ALA A 118 8.00 -8.02 8.02
CA ALA A 118 6.70 -7.59 7.52
C ALA A 118 5.91 -6.81 8.59
N PRO A 119 5.18 -5.74 8.21
CA PRO A 119 4.31 -5.03 9.12
C PRO A 119 3.19 -5.92 9.68
N PRO A 120 2.64 -5.59 10.85
CA PRO A 120 1.57 -6.37 11.46
C PRO A 120 0.26 -6.27 10.63
N PRO A 121 -0.69 -7.19 10.82
CA PRO A 121 -1.97 -7.19 10.09
C PRO A 121 -2.82 -5.92 10.26
N SER A 122 -2.56 -5.11 11.31
CA SER A 122 -3.21 -3.82 11.54
C SER A 122 -2.69 -2.70 10.64
N SER A 123 -1.51 -2.88 10.04
CA SER A 123 -0.81 -1.85 9.24
C SER A 123 -1.49 -1.59 7.89
N GLY A 124 -1.59 -0.31 7.51
CA GLY A 124 -1.99 0.12 6.17
C GLY A 124 -1.00 -0.32 5.10
N THR A 125 0.31 -0.30 5.40
CA THR A 125 1.40 -0.80 4.54
C THR A 125 1.22 -2.30 4.27
N ARG A 126 0.87 -3.09 5.30
CA ARG A 126 0.56 -4.52 5.16
C ARG A 126 -0.63 -4.75 4.23
N ASP A 127 -1.75 -4.03 4.42
CA ASP A 127 -2.93 -4.15 3.55
C ASP A 127 -2.61 -3.80 2.09
N ALA A 128 -1.77 -2.76 1.87
CA ALA A 128 -1.28 -2.41 0.54
C ALA A 128 -0.48 -3.57 -0.08
N PHE A 129 0.52 -4.05 0.64
CA PHE A 129 1.41 -5.11 0.18
C PHE A 129 0.64 -6.40 -0.10
N ASP A 130 -0.28 -6.80 0.77
CA ASP A 130 -1.15 -7.96 0.59
C ASP A 130 -1.99 -7.88 -0.68
N SER A 131 -2.50 -6.70 -1.00
CA SER A 131 -3.35 -6.52 -2.18
C SER A 131 -2.56 -6.35 -3.48
N LEU A 132 -1.41 -5.69 -3.44
CA LEU A 132 -0.62 -5.32 -4.61
C LEU A 132 0.46 -6.33 -4.97
N VAL A 133 0.99 -7.05 -3.99
CA VAL A 133 2.04 -8.06 -4.15
C VAL A 133 1.48 -9.45 -3.92
N MET A 134 1.09 -9.80 -2.70
CA MET A 134 0.71 -11.16 -2.36
C MET A 134 -0.46 -11.69 -3.21
N LYS A 135 -1.51 -10.91 -3.34
CA LYS A 135 -2.68 -11.32 -4.15
C LYS A 135 -2.42 -11.30 -5.65
N LYS A 136 -1.67 -10.30 -6.15
CA LYS A 136 -1.40 -10.17 -7.59
C LYS A 136 -0.27 -11.08 -8.07
N GLY A 137 0.74 -11.32 -7.21
CA GLY A 137 1.86 -12.22 -7.47
C GLY A 137 1.57 -13.68 -7.15
N CYS A 138 0.37 -14.03 -6.69
CA CYS A 138 -0.01 -15.38 -6.34
C CYS A 138 0.08 -16.35 -7.52
N VAL A 139 1.00 -17.29 -7.47
CA VAL A 139 1.21 -18.33 -8.49
C VAL A 139 0.25 -19.48 -8.21
N LYS A 140 -0.84 -19.53 -8.95
CA LYS A 140 -1.96 -20.46 -8.70
C LYS A 140 -1.56 -21.95 -8.78
N GLU A 141 -0.59 -22.25 -9.63
CA GLU A 141 -0.04 -23.61 -9.82
C GLU A 141 0.77 -24.10 -8.62
N MET A 142 1.28 -23.16 -7.81
CA MET A 142 2.05 -23.43 -6.60
C MET A 142 1.22 -23.29 -5.32
N LEU A 143 0.02 -22.74 -5.43
CA LEU A 143 -0.87 -22.58 -4.28
C LEU A 143 -1.45 -23.94 -3.89
N VAL A 144 -1.30 -24.33 -2.61
CA VAL A 144 -1.93 -25.57 -2.10
C VAL A 144 -3.46 -25.47 -2.21
N ALA A 145 -4.14 -26.63 -2.22
CA ALA A 145 -5.59 -26.66 -2.31
C ALA A 145 -6.24 -25.87 -1.16
N ASP A 146 -7.18 -25.01 -1.50
CA ASP A 146 -7.86 -24.10 -0.57
C ASP A 146 -6.94 -23.09 0.16
N GLY A 147 -5.71 -22.90 -0.34
CA GLY A 147 -4.74 -21.96 0.23
C GLY A 147 -5.13 -20.50 0.05
N ASP A 148 -4.62 -19.65 0.95
CA ASP A 148 -4.78 -18.20 0.89
C ASP A 148 -3.53 -17.54 0.31
N CYS A 149 -3.69 -16.84 -0.82
CA CYS A 149 -2.59 -16.09 -1.44
C CYS A 149 -1.95 -15.05 -0.52
N LYS A 150 -2.64 -14.59 0.51
CA LYS A 150 -2.18 -13.54 1.42
C LYS A 150 -1.58 -14.07 2.73
N ALA A 151 -1.70 -15.37 2.99
CA ALA A 151 -1.14 -15.96 4.19
C ALA A 151 0.40 -15.97 4.14
N TYR A 152 1.04 -15.40 5.15
CA TYR A 152 2.50 -15.40 5.27
C TYR A 152 2.99 -16.66 5.97
N ARG A 153 4.16 -17.14 5.53
CA ARG A 153 4.81 -18.30 6.15
C ARG A 153 5.25 -17.98 7.59
N GLU A 154 5.23 -19.01 8.44
CA GLU A 154 5.48 -18.91 9.89
C GLU A 154 6.71 -19.73 10.34
N ASP A 155 7.56 -20.13 9.39
CA ASP A 155 8.73 -20.98 9.60
C ASP A 155 10.02 -20.20 9.94
N GLY A 156 9.91 -18.89 10.14
CA GLY A 156 10.99 -17.99 10.52
C GLY A 156 11.57 -17.14 9.38
N HIS A 157 11.26 -17.45 8.12
CA HIS A 157 11.73 -16.64 6.98
C HIS A 157 10.97 -15.33 6.82
N VAL A 158 9.73 -15.25 7.31
CA VAL A 158 8.95 -14.01 7.41
C VAL A 158 8.66 -13.75 8.88
N ILE A 159 9.10 -12.59 9.36
CA ILE A 159 8.95 -12.16 10.75
C ILE A 159 7.96 -11.00 10.76
N GLU A 160 6.82 -11.18 11.42
CA GLU A 160 5.88 -10.08 11.66
C GLU A 160 6.41 -9.20 12.79
N GLY A 161 6.72 -7.94 12.47
CA GLY A 161 7.16 -6.92 13.42
C GLY A 161 5.99 -6.11 13.96
N GLY A 162 6.32 -5.07 14.75
CA GLY A 162 5.37 -4.03 15.18
C GLY A 162 5.21 -2.91 14.14
N GLU A 163 4.62 -1.80 14.54
CA GLU A 163 4.46 -0.60 13.69
C GLU A 163 5.71 0.30 13.69
N ASN A 164 6.83 -0.14 14.24
CA ASN A 164 8.05 0.65 14.35
C ASN A 164 9.05 0.27 13.26
N ASP A 165 9.10 1.03 12.19
CA ASP A 165 9.96 0.81 11.03
C ASP A 165 11.48 0.87 11.36
N GLU A 166 11.89 1.59 12.41
CA GLU A 166 13.29 1.62 12.83
C GLU A 166 13.80 0.23 13.30
N LEU A 167 12.93 -0.60 13.85
CA LEU A 167 13.29 -1.98 14.21
C LEU A 167 13.54 -2.84 12.97
N TYR A 168 12.87 -2.54 11.86
CA TYR A 168 13.09 -3.22 10.59
C TYR A 168 14.44 -2.82 10.00
N VAL A 169 14.78 -1.53 10.04
CA VAL A 169 16.11 -1.05 9.62
C VAL A 169 17.20 -1.70 10.45
N GLU A 170 17.03 -1.80 11.77
CA GLU A 170 17.98 -2.46 12.65
C GLU A 170 18.17 -3.95 12.28
N HIS A 171 17.07 -4.66 11.97
CA HIS A 171 17.12 -6.07 11.57
C HIS A 171 17.85 -6.25 10.24
N ILE A 172 17.43 -5.56 9.19
CA ILE A 172 18.02 -5.70 7.85
C ILE A 172 19.48 -5.22 7.78
N SER A 173 19.89 -4.29 8.66
CA SER A 173 21.29 -3.85 8.75
C SER A 173 22.20 -4.90 9.43
N LYS A 174 21.64 -5.77 10.27
CA LYS A 174 22.37 -6.84 10.97
C LYS A 174 22.39 -8.14 10.20
N GLU A 175 21.37 -8.40 9.41
CA GLU A 175 21.17 -9.64 8.68
C GLU A 175 21.37 -9.41 7.17
N GLN A 176 22.48 -9.91 6.66
CA GLN A 176 22.86 -9.71 5.25
C GLN A 176 21.83 -10.36 4.30
N GLY A 177 21.29 -9.53 3.39
CA GLY A 177 20.30 -9.99 2.42
C GLY A 177 18.88 -10.09 2.95
N ALA A 178 18.62 -9.61 4.17
CA ALA A 178 17.28 -9.45 4.69
C ALA A 178 16.53 -8.28 4.04
N PHE A 179 15.21 -8.40 3.95
CA PHE A 179 14.31 -7.37 3.45
C PHE A 179 13.38 -6.85 4.54
N GLY A 180 12.92 -5.61 4.34
CA GLY A 180 11.80 -5.03 5.08
C GLY A 180 10.77 -4.42 4.14
N ILE A 181 9.53 -4.32 4.59
CA ILE A 181 8.42 -3.71 3.86
C ILE A 181 8.13 -2.35 4.48
N PHE A 182 8.28 -1.27 3.70
CA PHE A 182 8.17 0.11 4.16
C PHE A 182 7.25 0.94 3.29
N GLY A 183 6.68 2.01 3.84
CA GLY A 183 6.11 3.09 3.04
C GLY A 183 7.21 3.89 2.33
N TYR A 184 6.89 4.47 1.18
CA TYR A 184 7.84 5.26 0.37
C TYR A 184 8.44 6.44 1.14
N SER A 185 7.66 7.14 1.97
CA SER A 185 8.16 8.26 2.76
C SER A 185 9.23 7.83 3.76
N PHE A 186 9.07 6.66 4.38
CA PHE A 186 10.10 6.13 5.27
C PHE A 186 11.38 5.79 4.50
N LEU A 187 11.26 5.17 3.33
CA LEU A 187 12.41 4.90 2.46
C LEU A 187 13.12 6.21 2.09
N SER A 188 12.39 7.23 1.58
CA SER A 188 12.98 8.49 1.12
C SER A 188 13.69 9.28 2.23
N ASN A 189 13.27 9.11 3.47
CA ASN A 189 13.90 9.73 4.63
C ASN A 189 15.09 8.92 5.21
N ASN A 190 15.33 7.71 4.71
CA ASN A 190 16.36 6.80 5.21
C ASN A 190 17.20 6.14 4.09
N GLU A 191 17.38 6.82 2.96
CA GLU A 191 18.17 6.32 1.80
C GLU A 191 19.64 6.09 2.15
N ASP A 192 20.12 6.68 3.22
CA ASP A 192 21.46 6.43 3.77
C ASP A 192 21.59 5.05 4.46
N LYS A 193 20.48 4.42 4.83
CA LYS A 193 20.45 3.13 5.55
C LYS A 193 19.82 2.00 4.75
N ILE A 194 18.82 2.32 3.93
CA ILE A 194 18.04 1.33 3.19
C ILE A 194 17.94 1.68 1.69
N ALA A 195 17.94 0.67 0.86
CA ALA A 195 17.74 0.76 -0.58
C ALA A 195 16.60 -0.15 -1.02
N ALA A 196 15.78 0.28 -1.97
CA ALA A 196 14.68 -0.53 -2.47
C ALA A 196 15.12 -1.47 -3.59
N SER A 197 14.56 -2.69 -3.61
CA SER A 197 14.61 -3.53 -4.81
C SER A 197 13.80 -2.91 -5.94
N LYS A 198 14.22 -3.17 -7.19
CA LYS A 198 13.34 -2.98 -8.35
C LYS A 198 12.20 -3.99 -8.28
N ILE A 199 11.03 -3.59 -8.74
CA ILE A 199 9.87 -4.47 -8.83
C ILE A 199 9.43 -4.58 -10.29
N ASN A 200 9.56 -5.77 -10.86
CA ASN A 200 9.32 -6.00 -12.29
C ASN A 200 10.12 -5.02 -13.19
N GLY A 201 11.38 -4.79 -12.85
CA GLY A 201 12.29 -3.90 -13.54
C GLY A 201 12.12 -2.41 -13.27
N VAL A 202 11.18 -2.01 -12.39
CA VAL A 202 10.86 -0.60 -12.12
C VAL A 202 11.38 -0.19 -10.74
N GLU A 203 12.17 0.88 -10.70
CA GLU A 203 12.60 1.53 -9.46
C GLU A 203 11.45 2.32 -8.83
N ILE A 204 11.41 2.34 -7.50
CA ILE A 204 10.46 3.19 -6.78
C ILE A 204 10.88 4.65 -6.88
N SER A 205 9.93 5.51 -7.21
CA SER A 205 10.13 6.96 -7.23
C SER A 205 8.80 7.66 -6.98
N MET A 206 8.86 8.92 -6.55
CA MET A 206 7.66 9.74 -6.38
C MET A 206 6.85 9.81 -7.69
N GLU A 207 7.51 10.05 -8.82
CA GLU A 207 6.88 10.11 -10.13
C GLU A 207 6.22 8.78 -10.51
N GLY A 208 6.94 7.65 -10.33
CA GLY A 208 6.40 6.31 -10.60
C GLY A 208 5.23 5.92 -9.71
N ILE A 209 5.15 6.46 -8.48
CA ILE A 209 3.99 6.29 -7.60
C ILE A 209 2.82 7.17 -8.06
N GLN A 210 3.09 8.40 -8.51
CA GLN A 210 2.05 9.33 -8.97
C GLN A 210 1.34 8.87 -10.24
N ASP A 211 2.10 8.31 -11.20
CA ASP A 211 1.60 7.85 -12.50
C ASP A 211 1.30 6.34 -12.55
N TYR A 212 1.57 5.62 -11.44
CA TYR A 212 1.41 4.16 -11.31
C TYR A 212 2.28 3.31 -12.23
N SER A 213 3.36 3.85 -12.76
CA SER A 213 4.39 3.06 -13.44
C SER A 213 5.13 2.15 -12.46
N TYR A 214 5.25 2.56 -11.18
CA TYR A 214 5.75 1.69 -10.12
C TYR A 214 4.67 0.68 -9.68
N PRO A 215 4.97 -0.63 -9.73
CA PRO A 215 3.94 -1.67 -9.59
C PRO A 215 3.29 -1.82 -8.20
N ILE A 216 3.94 -1.29 -7.15
CA ILE A 216 3.40 -1.34 -5.77
C ILE A 216 2.98 0.07 -5.33
N ALA A 217 2.14 0.70 -6.16
CA ALA A 217 1.52 1.99 -5.88
C ALA A 217 0.00 1.87 -5.96
N ARG A 218 -0.70 2.69 -5.17
CA ARG A 218 -2.16 2.77 -5.15
C ARG A 218 -2.65 4.18 -4.84
N PRO A 219 -3.82 4.60 -5.37
CA PRO A 219 -4.48 5.83 -4.96
C PRO A 219 -5.17 5.66 -3.60
N LEU A 220 -5.21 6.75 -2.85
CA LEU A 220 -5.95 6.87 -1.60
C LEU A 220 -7.11 7.83 -1.77
N PHE A 221 -8.27 7.47 -1.20
CA PHE A 221 -9.50 8.22 -1.33
C PHE A 221 -10.20 8.43 0.00
N PHE A 222 -11.05 9.43 0.05
CA PHE A 222 -12.23 9.39 0.87
C PHE A 222 -13.48 9.78 0.06
N TYR A 223 -14.63 9.37 0.57
CA TYR A 223 -15.94 9.62 -0.02
C TYR A 223 -16.80 10.40 0.95
N ILE A 224 -17.48 11.44 0.44
CA ILE A 224 -18.30 12.33 1.23
C ILE A 224 -19.77 12.13 0.85
N LYS A 225 -20.62 12.00 1.83
CA LYS A 225 -22.07 11.97 1.66
C LYS A 225 -22.59 13.39 1.45
N LYS A 226 -23.04 13.73 0.23
CA LYS A 226 -23.52 15.11 -0.08
C LYS A 226 -24.69 15.54 0.79
N ALA A 227 -25.55 14.61 1.19
CA ALA A 227 -26.67 14.90 2.10
C ALA A 227 -26.21 15.49 3.45
N HIS A 228 -24.96 15.30 3.83
CA HIS A 228 -24.40 15.81 5.09
C HIS A 228 -23.72 17.19 4.94
N VAL A 229 -23.47 17.63 3.70
CA VAL A 229 -22.86 18.94 3.42
C VAL A 229 -23.84 20.05 3.84
N GLY A 230 -23.37 20.97 4.68
CA GLY A 230 -24.19 22.03 5.26
C GLY A 230 -25.10 21.57 6.42
N VAL A 231 -25.16 20.27 6.72
CA VAL A 231 -25.88 19.71 7.88
C VAL A 231 -24.92 19.43 9.02
N ILE A 232 -23.80 18.78 8.71
CA ILE A 232 -22.76 18.46 9.70
C ILE A 232 -21.77 19.64 9.79
N PRO A 233 -21.67 20.31 10.95
CA PRO A 233 -20.75 21.42 11.14
C PRO A 233 -19.29 20.98 10.94
N GLY A 234 -18.51 21.78 10.20
CA GLY A 234 -17.07 21.52 9.99
C GLY A 234 -16.74 20.43 8.97
N LEU A 235 -17.73 19.76 8.36
CA LEU A 235 -17.48 18.71 7.38
C LEU A 235 -16.64 19.20 6.20
N MET A 236 -17.04 20.32 5.61
CA MET A 236 -16.32 20.88 4.46
C MET A 236 -15.02 21.59 4.87
N ASP A 237 -14.92 22.09 6.10
CA ASP A 237 -13.67 22.62 6.63
C ASP A 237 -12.62 21.51 6.75
N TYR A 238 -13.02 20.32 7.29
CA TYR A 238 -12.17 19.15 7.33
C TYR A 238 -11.75 18.69 5.92
N VAL A 239 -12.69 18.65 4.96
CA VAL A 239 -12.40 18.24 3.58
C VAL A 239 -11.40 19.20 2.93
N ASN A 240 -11.61 20.51 3.06
CA ASN A 240 -10.75 21.54 2.48
C ASN A 240 -9.35 21.52 3.12
N GLU A 241 -9.28 21.35 4.44
CA GLU A 241 -8.00 21.19 5.15
C GLU A 241 -7.22 19.99 4.65
N PHE A 242 -7.88 18.84 4.52
CA PHE A 242 -7.22 17.58 4.10
C PHE A 242 -6.62 17.62 2.69
N VAL A 243 -7.15 18.47 1.81
CA VAL A 243 -6.64 18.67 0.44
C VAL A 243 -5.90 20.01 0.27
N SER A 244 -5.67 20.73 1.37
CA SER A 244 -4.91 21.98 1.34
C SER A 244 -3.46 21.74 0.92
N GLU A 245 -2.79 22.77 0.45
CA GLU A 245 -1.37 22.72 0.14
C GLU A 245 -0.55 22.47 1.39
N GLU A 246 -0.88 23.18 2.48
CA GLU A 246 -0.24 22.99 3.78
C GLU A 246 -0.32 21.54 4.27
N ALA A 247 -1.51 20.92 4.24
CA ALA A 247 -1.66 19.53 4.67
C ALA A 247 -0.88 18.56 3.80
N THR A 248 -0.96 18.71 2.47
CA THR A 248 -0.37 17.74 1.53
C THR A 248 1.15 17.89 1.35
N GLU A 249 1.72 19.06 1.67
CA GLU A 249 3.15 19.33 1.57
C GLU A 249 3.89 19.25 2.91
N ASP A 250 3.17 19.16 4.04
CA ASP A 250 3.72 19.07 5.38
C ASP A 250 3.27 17.77 6.07
N TYR A 251 2.32 17.82 6.97
CA TYR A 251 2.02 16.71 7.89
C TYR A 251 1.45 15.44 7.24
N LEU A 252 0.78 15.52 6.08
CA LEU A 252 0.34 14.33 5.36
C LEU A 252 1.50 13.68 4.58
N LEU A 253 2.44 14.49 4.08
CA LEU A 253 3.67 14.00 3.48
C LEU A 253 4.51 13.26 4.53
N ASP A 254 4.67 13.86 5.73
CA ASP A 254 5.38 13.22 6.85
C ASP A 254 4.70 11.93 7.31
N ALA A 255 3.37 11.87 7.20
CA ALA A 255 2.57 10.66 7.46
C ALA A 255 2.63 9.61 6.33
N GLY A 256 3.37 9.86 5.24
CA GLY A 256 3.58 8.89 4.17
C GLY A 256 2.73 9.08 2.91
N LEU A 257 1.91 10.12 2.86
CA LEU A 257 1.11 10.41 1.67
C LEU A 257 2.00 10.93 0.53
N VAL A 258 2.00 10.26 -0.60
CA VAL A 258 2.59 10.79 -1.84
C VAL A 258 1.57 11.71 -2.52
N GLN A 259 1.94 12.96 -2.73
CA GLN A 259 1.09 13.99 -3.32
C GLN A 259 0.54 13.61 -4.69
N LEU A 260 -0.58 14.18 -5.05
CA LEU A 260 -1.12 14.14 -6.41
C LEU A 260 -0.25 14.98 -7.35
N SER A 261 -0.27 14.64 -8.64
CA SER A 261 0.25 15.55 -9.66
C SER A 261 -0.51 16.90 -9.61
N PRO A 262 0.11 18.03 -10.00
CA PRO A 262 -0.58 19.32 -10.02
C PRO A 262 -1.90 19.29 -10.82
N ALA A 263 -1.94 18.55 -11.92
CA ALA A 263 -3.13 18.40 -12.75
C ALA A 263 -4.26 17.62 -12.05
N ASP A 264 -3.92 16.50 -11.39
CA ASP A 264 -4.88 15.71 -10.62
C ASP A 264 -5.40 16.50 -9.40
N ARG A 265 -4.51 17.22 -8.71
CA ARG A 265 -4.89 18.08 -7.58
C ARG A 265 -5.88 19.15 -8.01
N ALA A 266 -5.61 19.86 -9.11
CA ALA A 266 -6.52 20.89 -9.62
C ALA A 266 -7.91 20.31 -9.93
N LYS A 267 -7.97 19.08 -10.51
CA LYS A 267 -9.22 18.39 -10.77
C LYS A 267 -9.96 18.04 -9.47
N VAL A 268 -9.27 17.53 -8.47
CA VAL A 268 -9.88 17.20 -7.17
C VAL A 268 -10.46 18.42 -6.49
N LEU A 269 -9.74 19.54 -6.48
CA LEU A 269 -10.22 20.81 -5.92
C LEU A 269 -11.47 21.33 -6.65
N ASP A 270 -11.52 21.21 -8.00
CA ASP A 270 -12.72 21.56 -8.79
C ASP A 270 -13.90 20.63 -8.46
N ASP A 271 -13.67 19.32 -8.39
CA ASP A 271 -14.71 18.33 -8.05
C ASP A 271 -15.29 18.57 -6.64
N ILE A 272 -14.46 18.98 -5.65
CA ILE A 272 -14.89 19.36 -4.29
C ILE A 272 -15.68 20.66 -4.32
N ALA A 273 -15.16 21.71 -4.96
CA ALA A 273 -15.80 23.03 -5.01
C ALA A 273 -17.19 22.96 -5.64
N ASN A 274 -17.37 22.09 -6.62
CA ASN A 274 -18.65 21.89 -7.32
C ASN A 274 -19.48 20.74 -6.73
N LEU A 275 -19.05 20.10 -5.66
CA LEU A 275 -19.68 18.91 -5.06
C LEU A 275 -20.11 17.90 -6.15
N LYS A 276 -19.18 17.60 -7.04
CA LYS A 276 -19.45 16.78 -8.20
C LYS A 276 -19.73 15.33 -7.80
N ASN A 277 -20.84 14.80 -8.30
CA ASN A 277 -21.16 13.40 -8.06
C ASN A 277 -20.13 12.48 -8.71
N TYR A 278 -19.73 11.45 -7.97
CA TYR A 278 -18.74 10.47 -8.36
C TYR A 278 -19.24 9.58 -9.53
N LYS A 279 -20.51 9.15 -9.49
CA LYS A 279 -21.18 8.34 -10.54
C LYS A 279 -22.58 8.84 -10.83
#